data_4b2564793df20260dd66149f9182adf4
#
_entry.id   4b2564793df20260dd66149f9182adf4
#
_cell.length_a   1.000
_cell.length_b   1.000
_cell.length_c   1.000
_cell.angle_alpha   90.00
_cell.angle_beta   90.00
_cell.angle_gamma   90.00
#
_symmetry.space_group_name_H-M   'P 1'
#
loop_
_entity.id
_entity.type
_entity.pdbx_description
1 polymer ?
#
loop_
_entity_poly.entity_id
_entity_poly.type
_entity_poly.pdbx_seq_one_letter_code
_entity_poly.pdbx_strand_id
1 'polypeptide(L)'
;MCIRDRPYIVDSVEINAFIIGRNTLVITRGAIETFNDEELKGIIAHEFGHLNNFDGQIALLIKFCTTIFLWIFIAVSFIFKLLEKSFENSFIGDLFGMVRQLLEGVVKFVLFIWTLIITGGSRRKEYNADMYAKSIGYGEQLKCALYIMYDMEISDKKGLMQNLKRTHPILAYRIERLEN
;
A
#
# COMPACT_ATOMS: atom_id res chain seq x y z
N MET A 1 -11.93 -8.94 19.72
CA MET A 1 -10.85 -7.94 19.77
C MET A 1 -11.48 -6.60 20.14
N CYS A 2 -11.21 -6.07 21.34
CA CYS A 2 -11.78 -4.77 21.74
C CYS A 2 -10.82 -3.67 21.27
N ILE A 3 -11.28 -2.76 20.43
CA ILE A 3 -10.60 -1.48 20.24
C ILE A 3 -10.75 -0.75 21.57
N ARG A 4 -9.68 -0.63 22.31
CA ARG A 4 -9.67 0.04 23.62
C ARG A 4 -9.56 1.54 23.51
N ASP A 5 -9.27 2.04 22.32
CA ASP A 5 -9.02 3.44 22.04
C ASP A 5 -10.13 4.03 21.15
N ARG A 6 -10.40 5.32 21.36
CA ARG A 6 -11.44 6.04 20.63
C ARG A 6 -11.02 6.18 19.16
N PRO A 7 -11.96 6.12 18.20
CA PRO A 7 -11.65 6.47 16.84
C PRO A 7 -11.22 7.94 16.76
N TYR A 8 -10.20 8.21 15.96
CA TYR A 8 -9.73 9.56 15.68
C TYR A 8 -10.41 10.08 14.42
N ILE A 9 -10.91 11.30 14.48
CA ILE A 9 -11.46 12.00 13.33
C ILE A 9 -10.41 13.00 12.86
N VAL A 10 -10.04 12.90 11.58
CA VAL A 10 -9.13 13.84 10.93
C VAL A 10 -9.95 14.81 10.09
N ASP A 11 -9.71 16.11 10.28
CA ASP A 11 -10.35 17.18 9.52
C ASP A 11 -9.75 17.26 8.10
N SER A 12 -10.15 16.31 7.25
CA SER A 12 -9.80 16.25 5.83
C SER A 12 -11.05 16.01 5.01
N VAL A 13 -11.14 16.69 3.88
CA VAL A 13 -12.22 16.50 2.89
C VAL A 13 -12.03 15.23 2.04
N GLU A 14 -10.84 14.63 2.08
CA GLU A 14 -10.59 13.35 1.42
C GLU A 14 -11.45 12.25 2.06
N ILE A 15 -11.97 11.35 1.23
CA ILE A 15 -12.76 10.21 1.69
C ILE A 15 -11.75 9.09 2.00
N ASN A 16 -11.51 8.84 3.30
CA ASN A 16 -10.59 7.79 3.72
C ASN A 16 -10.91 7.28 5.13
N ALA A 17 -10.63 6.00 5.37
CA ALA A 17 -10.58 5.37 6.68
C ALA A 17 -9.41 4.40 6.70
N PHE A 18 -8.69 4.29 7.82
CA PHE A 18 -7.54 3.39 7.93
C PHE A 18 -7.20 3.08 9.39
N ILE A 19 -6.48 1.98 9.60
CA ILE A 19 -6.02 1.59 10.93
C ILE A 19 -4.52 1.79 11.04
N ILE A 20 -4.08 2.52 12.07
CA ILE A 20 -2.67 2.71 12.41
C ILE A 20 -2.29 1.72 13.51
N GLY A 21 -1.22 0.95 13.28
CA GLY A 21 -0.78 -0.06 14.25
C GLY A 21 -1.82 -1.17 14.41
N ARG A 22 -2.26 -1.42 15.64
CA ARG A 22 -3.23 -2.48 15.96
C ARG A 22 -4.51 -1.97 16.62
N ASN A 23 -4.53 -0.70 17.04
CA ASN A 23 -5.57 -0.22 17.96
C ASN A 23 -6.17 1.13 17.57
N THR A 24 -5.61 1.85 16.59
CA THR A 24 -6.04 3.21 16.27
C THR A 24 -6.77 3.24 14.94
N LEU A 25 -8.09 3.39 14.98
CA LEU A 25 -8.92 3.65 13.81
C LEU A 25 -8.93 5.15 13.54
N VAL A 26 -8.66 5.54 12.32
CA VAL A 26 -8.72 6.92 11.84
C VAL A 26 -9.75 7.02 10.73
N ILE A 27 -10.65 7.99 10.84
CA ILE A 27 -11.70 8.25 9.84
C ILE A 27 -11.62 9.74 9.48
N THR A 28 -11.64 10.05 8.21
CA THR A 28 -11.67 11.45 7.75
C THR A 28 -13.08 12.04 7.82
N ARG A 29 -13.17 13.37 7.95
CA ARG A 29 -14.44 14.06 7.89
C ARG A 29 -15.15 13.80 6.56
N GLY A 30 -14.42 13.81 5.43
CA GLY A 30 -15.00 13.49 4.13
C GLY A 30 -15.67 12.11 4.07
N ALA A 31 -15.11 11.09 4.74
CA ALA A 31 -15.76 9.78 4.82
C ALA A 31 -17.04 9.82 5.66
N ILE A 32 -17.05 10.53 6.80
CA ILE A 32 -18.23 10.67 7.67
C ILE A 32 -19.35 11.44 6.98
N GLU A 33 -19.04 12.45 6.18
CA GLU A 33 -20.01 13.25 5.43
C GLU A 33 -20.57 12.52 4.19
N THR A 34 -19.82 11.55 3.66
CA THR A 34 -20.16 10.82 2.42
C THR A 34 -20.99 9.57 2.69
N PHE A 35 -20.64 8.81 3.72
CA PHE A 35 -21.25 7.51 4.01
C PHE A 35 -22.20 7.58 5.19
N ASN A 36 -23.26 6.79 5.14
CA ASN A 36 -24.12 6.59 6.30
C ASN A 36 -23.47 5.62 7.31
N ASP A 37 -24.06 5.48 8.50
CA ASP A 37 -23.51 4.66 9.59
C ASP A 37 -23.32 3.18 9.19
N GLU A 38 -24.21 2.62 8.37
CA GLU A 38 -24.10 1.22 7.92
C GLU A 38 -22.96 1.05 6.92
N GLU A 39 -22.82 1.95 5.97
CA GLU A 39 -21.74 1.96 4.98
C GLU A 39 -20.38 2.15 5.66
N LEU A 40 -20.30 3.04 6.65
CA LEU A 40 -19.09 3.21 7.46
C LEU A 40 -18.73 1.93 8.23
N LYS A 41 -19.70 1.19 8.76
CA LYS A 41 -19.45 -0.11 9.40
C LYS A 41 -18.85 -1.10 8.41
N GLY A 42 -19.34 -1.13 7.16
CA GLY A 42 -18.77 -1.96 6.09
C GLY A 42 -17.32 -1.62 5.80
N ILE A 43 -17.00 -0.33 5.65
CA ILE A 43 -15.65 0.16 5.44
C ILE A 43 -14.73 -0.21 6.62
N ILE A 44 -15.18 0.04 7.85
CA ILE A 44 -14.43 -0.30 9.06
C ILE A 44 -14.17 -1.81 9.14
N ALA A 45 -15.17 -2.63 8.81
CA ALA A 45 -15.02 -4.09 8.78
C ALA A 45 -13.96 -4.54 7.76
N HIS A 46 -13.88 -3.89 6.60
CA HIS A 46 -12.84 -4.11 5.61
C HIS A 46 -11.44 -3.75 6.15
N GLU A 47 -11.30 -2.59 6.81
CA GLU A 47 -10.03 -2.19 7.45
C GLU A 47 -9.58 -3.18 8.52
N PHE A 48 -10.52 -3.77 9.26
CA PHE A 48 -10.22 -4.88 10.16
C PHE A 48 -9.73 -6.13 9.43
N GLY A 49 -10.16 -6.37 8.21
CA GLY A 49 -9.65 -7.45 7.36
C GLY A 49 -8.15 -7.30 7.11
N HIS A 50 -7.69 -6.09 6.75
CA HIS A 50 -6.26 -5.79 6.61
C HIS A 50 -5.48 -5.99 7.91
N LEU A 51 -6.05 -5.58 9.03
CA LEU A 51 -5.43 -5.77 10.35
C LEU A 51 -5.31 -7.26 10.70
N ASN A 52 -6.36 -8.04 10.46
CA ASN A 52 -6.38 -9.47 10.73
C ASN A 52 -5.36 -10.25 9.88
N ASN A 53 -5.12 -9.81 8.66
CA ASN A 53 -4.15 -10.40 7.73
C ASN A 53 -2.71 -9.87 7.94
N PHE A 54 -2.48 -9.00 8.91
CA PHE A 54 -1.17 -8.36 9.17
C PHE A 54 -0.60 -7.58 7.98
N ASP A 55 -1.44 -7.10 7.07
CA ASP A 55 -1.01 -6.46 5.84
C ASP A 55 -0.12 -5.23 6.07
N GLY A 56 -0.46 -4.41 7.06
CA GLY A 56 0.34 -3.25 7.45
C GLY A 56 1.71 -3.62 8.02
N GLN A 57 1.77 -4.64 8.88
CA GLN A 57 3.01 -5.11 9.49
C GLN A 57 3.95 -5.72 8.44
N ILE A 58 3.39 -6.52 7.53
CA ILE A 58 4.16 -7.10 6.42
C ILE A 58 4.69 -5.99 5.50
N ALA A 59 3.88 -4.99 5.18
CA ALA A 59 4.31 -3.86 4.37
C ALA A 59 5.45 -3.07 5.03
N LEU A 60 5.38 -2.82 6.34
CA LEU A 60 6.45 -2.18 7.10
C LEU A 60 7.73 -3.01 7.12
N LEU A 61 7.64 -4.31 7.36
CA LEU A 61 8.79 -5.22 7.35
C LEU A 61 9.47 -5.21 5.98
N ILE A 62 8.70 -5.32 4.91
CA ILE A 62 9.18 -5.26 3.53
C ILE A 62 9.90 -3.94 3.27
N LYS A 63 9.29 -2.81 3.63
CA LYS A 63 9.88 -1.48 3.47
C LYS A 63 11.20 -1.35 4.25
N PHE A 64 11.25 -1.83 5.47
CA PHE A 64 12.45 -1.82 6.31
C PHE A 64 13.58 -2.62 5.70
N CYS A 65 13.32 -3.89 5.31
CA CYS A 65 14.31 -4.75 4.64
C CYS A 65 14.81 -4.12 3.33
N THR A 66 13.92 -3.57 2.52
CA THR A 66 14.29 -2.91 1.27
C THR A 66 15.17 -1.69 1.51
N THR A 67 14.85 -0.89 2.55
CA THR A 67 15.65 0.29 2.91
C THR A 67 17.06 -0.11 3.34
N ILE A 68 17.21 -1.11 4.20
CA ILE A 68 18.52 -1.62 4.63
C ILE A 68 19.32 -2.13 3.40
N PHE A 69 18.67 -2.91 2.54
CA PHE A 69 19.31 -3.42 1.32
C PHE A 69 19.83 -2.26 0.44
N LEU A 70 19.06 -1.21 0.24
CA LEU A 70 19.48 -0.04 -0.53
C LEU A 70 20.65 0.69 0.13
N TRP A 71 20.67 0.85 1.44
CA TRP A 71 21.81 1.47 2.13
C TRP A 71 23.09 0.67 1.98
N ILE A 72 23.03 -0.65 2.13
CA ILE A 72 24.18 -1.55 1.91
C ILE A 72 24.68 -1.41 0.47
N PHE A 73 23.77 -1.41 -0.50
CA PHE A 73 24.12 -1.26 -1.91
C PHE A 73 24.79 0.09 -2.20
N ILE A 74 24.25 1.19 -1.66
CA ILE A 74 24.84 2.53 -1.81
C ILE A 74 26.27 2.54 -1.25
N ALA A 75 26.48 1.96 -0.07
CA ALA A 75 27.81 1.88 0.55
C ALA A 75 28.79 1.07 -0.31
N VAL A 76 28.38 -0.09 -0.82
CA VAL A 76 29.20 -0.93 -1.71
C VAL A 76 29.51 -0.20 -3.02
N SER A 77 28.53 0.41 -3.68
CA SER A 77 28.72 1.19 -4.90
C SER A 77 29.68 2.37 -4.68
N PHE A 78 29.60 3.02 -3.53
CA PHE A 78 30.51 4.10 -3.15
C PHE A 78 31.95 3.60 -3.01
N ILE A 79 32.16 2.44 -2.37
CA ILE A 79 33.51 1.82 -2.28
C ILE A 79 34.07 1.52 -3.67
N PHE A 80 33.29 0.90 -4.56
CA PHE A 80 33.72 0.62 -5.92
C PHE A 80 34.07 1.90 -6.69
N LYS A 81 33.31 2.98 -6.51
CA LYS A 81 33.59 4.29 -7.09
C LYS A 81 34.93 4.88 -6.59
N LEU A 82 35.24 4.71 -5.30
CA LEU A 82 36.54 5.15 -4.76
C LEU A 82 37.71 4.34 -5.34
N LEU A 83 37.54 3.01 -5.47
CA LEU A 83 38.53 2.14 -6.06
C LEU A 83 38.77 2.46 -7.55
N GLU A 84 37.69 2.65 -8.33
CA GLU A 84 37.74 3.12 -9.71
C GLU A 84 38.57 4.40 -9.83
N LYS A 85 38.33 5.39 -8.96
CA LYS A 85 39.07 6.66 -8.94
C LYS A 85 40.54 6.48 -8.47
N SER A 86 40.80 5.60 -7.51
CA SER A 86 42.16 5.36 -7.00
C SER A 86 43.08 4.70 -8.03
N PHE A 87 42.51 3.91 -8.96
CA PHE A 87 43.22 3.24 -10.03
C PHE A 87 42.90 3.87 -11.39
N GLU A 88 42.61 5.16 -11.42
CA GLU A 88 42.34 5.90 -12.65
C GLU A 88 43.48 5.71 -13.68
N ASN A 89 43.12 5.56 -14.94
CA ASN A 89 44.05 5.24 -16.05
C ASN A 89 44.75 3.86 -15.97
N SER A 90 44.18 2.89 -15.26
CA SER A 90 44.67 1.53 -15.23
C SER A 90 43.55 0.53 -15.59
N PHE A 91 43.92 -0.62 -16.16
CA PHE A 91 42.99 -1.72 -16.42
C PHE A 91 42.17 -2.13 -15.17
N ILE A 92 42.76 -1.99 -13.97
CA ILE A 92 42.12 -2.31 -12.69
C ILE A 92 41.01 -1.31 -12.41
N GLY A 93 41.18 -0.02 -12.69
CA GLY A 93 40.14 1.00 -12.53
C GLY A 93 38.96 0.75 -13.45
N ASP A 94 39.20 0.42 -14.72
CA ASP A 94 38.16 0.06 -15.67
C ASP A 94 37.37 -1.17 -15.21
N LEU A 95 38.05 -2.17 -14.65
CA LEU A 95 37.42 -3.37 -14.11
C LEU A 95 36.49 -3.03 -12.93
N PHE A 96 36.89 -2.16 -11.98
CA PHE A 96 36.04 -1.71 -10.90
C PHE A 96 34.82 -0.92 -11.41
N GLY A 97 35.00 -0.09 -12.43
CA GLY A 97 33.90 0.62 -13.10
C GLY A 97 32.88 -0.32 -13.73
N MET A 98 33.35 -1.35 -14.45
CA MET A 98 32.46 -2.37 -15.03
C MET A 98 31.68 -3.16 -13.98
N VAL A 99 32.35 -3.59 -12.90
CA VAL A 99 31.70 -4.32 -11.81
C VAL A 99 30.63 -3.44 -11.13
N ARG A 100 30.92 -2.17 -10.89
CA ARG A 100 29.96 -1.22 -10.33
C ARG A 100 28.73 -1.07 -11.22
N GLN A 101 28.92 -0.88 -12.54
CA GLN A 101 27.81 -0.76 -13.49
C GLN A 101 26.96 -2.04 -13.54
N LEU A 102 27.58 -3.20 -13.53
CA LEU A 102 26.88 -4.49 -13.47
C LEU A 102 26.03 -4.60 -12.19
N LEU A 103 26.61 -4.28 -11.03
CA LEU A 103 25.90 -4.28 -9.74
C LEU A 103 24.70 -3.32 -9.77
N GLU A 104 24.85 -2.10 -10.30
CA GLU A 104 23.76 -1.14 -10.46
C GLU A 104 22.64 -1.70 -11.35
N GLY A 105 22.99 -2.37 -12.46
CA GLY A 105 22.03 -3.03 -13.33
C GLY A 105 21.23 -4.13 -12.62
N VAL A 106 21.94 -5.01 -11.90
CA VAL A 106 21.32 -6.10 -11.13
C VAL A 106 20.36 -5.55 -10.07
N VAL A 107 20.76 -4.52 -9.33
CA VAL A 107 19.88 -3.91 -8.29
C VAL A 107 18.65 -3.27 -8.91
N LYS A 108 18.78 -2.53 -10.01
CA LYS A 108 17.62 -1.96 -10.73
C LYS A 108 16.66 -3.05 -11.17
N PHE A 109 17.18 -4.16 -11.70
CA PHE A 109 16.36 -5.31 -12.10
C PHE A 109 15.66 -5.96 -10.91
N VAL A 110 16.36 -6.20 -9.80
CA VAL A 110 15.78 -6.76 -8.57
C VAL A 110 14.67 -5.84 -8.03
N LEU A 111 14.90 -4.53 -7.97
CA LEU A 111 13.90 -3.56 -7.53
C LEU A 111 12.69 -3.52 -8.47
N PHE A 112 12.89 -3.66 -9.77
CA PHE A 112 11.80 -3.74 -10.74
C PHE A 112 10.92 -4.99 -10.49
N ILE A 113 11.53 -6.18 -10.38
CA ILE A 113 10.80 -7.42 -10.05
C ILE A 113 10.07 -7.29 -8.70
N TRP A 114 10.74 -6.70 -7.72
CA TRP A 114 10.17 -6.45 -6.39
C TRP A 114 8.92 -5.57 -6.44
N THR A 115 8.98 -4.50 -7.24
CA THR A 115 7.82 -3.62 -7.47
C THR A 115 6.65 -4.37 -8.08
N LEU A 116 6.91 -5.25 -9.07
CA LEU A 116 5.87 -6.08 -9.69
C LEU A 116 5.20 -7.03 -8.67
N ILE A 117 5.99 -7.66 -7.79
CA ILE A 117 5.48 -8.57 -6.76
C ILE A 117 4.60 -7.82 -5.75
N ILE A 118 5.05 -6.65 -5.27
CA ILE A 118 4.29 -5.84 -4.32
C ILE A 118 2.98 -5.36 -4.94
N THR A 119 3.04 -4.85 -6.17
CA THR A 119 1.85 -4.34 -6.87
C THR A 119 0.85 -5.46 -7.20
N GLY A 120 1.34 -6.63 -7.62
CA GLY A 120 0.50 -7.80 -7.88
C GLY A 120 -0.18 -8.37 -6.63
N GLY A 121 0.49 -8.30 -5.47
CA GLY A 121 -0.05 -8.77 -4.19
C GLY A 121 -1.17 -7.88 -3.61
N SER A 122 -1.24 -6.61 -4.01
CA SER A 122 -2.22 -5.65 -3.50
C SER A 122 -3.67 -6.10 -3.75
N ARG A 123 -4.01 -6.59 -4.93
CA ARG A 123 -5.37 -7.04 -5.27
C ARG A 123 -5.86 -8.20 -4.39
N ARG A 124 -4.98 -9.16 -4.11
CA ARG A 124 -5.32 -10.31 -3.27
C ARG A 124 -5.63 -9.88 -1.83
N LYS A 125 -4.91 -8.88 -1.33
CA LYS A 125 -5.13 -8.32 0.01
C LYS A 125 -6.51 -7.67 0.11
N GLU A 126 -6.89 -6.88 -0.89
CA GLU A 126 -8.23 -6.28 -0.97
C GLU A 126 -9.34 -7.34 -0.93
N TYR A 127 -9.23 -8.37 -1.75
CA TYR A 127 -10.21 -9.46 -1.76
C TYR A 127 -10.28 -10.21 -0.43
N ASN A 128 -9.14 -10.41 0.24
CA ASN A 128 -9.14 -11.05 1.56
C ASN A 128 -9.80 -10.16 2.61
N ALA A 129 -9.60 -8.85 2.56
CA ALA A 129 -10.24 -7.89 3.47
C ALA A 129 -11.76 -7.82 3.21
N ASP A 130 -12.19 -7.84 1.94
CA ASP A 130 -13.62 -7.90 1.57
C ASP A 130 -14.28 -9.18 2.09
N MET A 131 -13.61 -10.33 1.89
CA MET A 131 -14.12 -11.61 2.38
C MET A 131 -14.17 -11.66 3.91
N TYR A 132 -13.23 -11.00 4.59
CA TYR A 132 -13.29 -10.87 6.04
C TYR A 132 -14.52 -10.06 6.46
N ALA A 133 -14.77 -8.89 5.85
CA ALA A 133 -15.96 -8.09 6.12
C ALA A 133 -17.25 -8.89 5.88
N LYS A 134 -17.33 -9.66 4.78
CA LYS A 134 -18.44 -10.56 4.48
C LYS A 134 -18.60 -11.64 5.57
N SER A 135 -17.50 -12.25 6.03
CA SER A 135 -17.54 -13.33 7.03
C SER A 135 -18.04 -12.88 8.41
N ILE A 136 -17.87 -11.60 8.76
CA ILE A 136 -18.37 -11.01 10.02
C ILE A 136 -19.73 -10.32 9.86
N GLY A 137 -20.38 -10.47 8.70
CA GLY A 137 -21.75 -10.03 8.44
C GLY A 137 -21.91 -8.61 7.88
N TYR A 138 -20.81 -7.94 7.47
CA TYR A 138 -20.82 -6.58 6.91
C TYR A 138 -20.58 -6.51 5.40
N GLY A 139 -20.78 -7.63 4.69
CA GLY A 139 -20.54 -7.70 3.25
C GLY A 139 -21.47 -6.79 2.43
N GLU A 140 -22.77 -6.76 2.77
CA GLU A 140 -23.75 -5.90 2.09
C GLU A 140 -23.48 -4.42 2.33
N GLN A 141 -23.14 -4.04 3.56
CA GLN A 141 -22.82 -2.68 3.92
C GLN A 141 -21.58 -2.19 3.18
N LEU A 142 -20.55 -3.04 3.12
CA LEU A 142 -19.34 -2.76 2.35
C LEU A 142 -19.66 -2.61 0.85
N LYS A 143 -20.49 -3.48 0.30
CA LYS A 143 -20.91 -3.43 -1.09
C LYS A 143 -21.59 -2.10 -1.42
N CYS A 144 -22.53 -1.63 -0.58
CA CYS A 144 -23.16 -0.33 -0.74
C CYS A 144 -22.13 0.81 -0.75
N ALA A 145 -21.19 0.80 0.20
CA ALA A 145 -20.12 1.80 0.24
C ALA A 145 -19.24 1.77 -1.03
N LEU A 146 -18.92 0.59 -1.54
CA LEU A 146 -18.14 0.44 -2.78
C LEU A 146 -18.90 0.97 -4.02
N TYR A 147 -20.22 0.82 -4.09
CA TYR A 147 -21.03 1.41 -5.15
C TYR A 147 -20.98 2.94 -5.12
N ILE A 148 -21.11 3.54 -3.94
CA ILE A 148 -20.98 4.99 -3.79
C ILE A 148 -19.59 5.47 -4.25
N MET A 149 -18.54 4.78 -3.81
CA MET A 149 -17.17 5.08 -4.24
C MET A 149 -17.01 4.96 -5.75
N TYR A 150 -17.59 3.93 -6.37
CA TYR A 150 -17.53 3.70 -7.81
C TYR A 150 -18.23 4.82 -8.59
N ASP A 151 -19.41 5.23 -8.17
CA ASP A 151 -20.15 6.34 -8.78
C ASP A 151 -19.40 7.67 -8.64
N MET A 152 -18.78 7.90 -7.49
CA MET A 152 -17.94 9.07 -7.24
C MET A 152 -16.69 9.04 -8.11
N GLU A 153 -16.06 7.86 -8.31
CA GLU A 153 -14.89 7.70 -9.16
C GLU A 153 -15.17 8.08 -10.60
N ILE A 154 -16.34 7.70 -11.14
CA ILE A 154 -16.78 8.07 -12.48
C ILE A 154 -17.02 9.58 -12.58
N SER A 155 -17.54 10.19 -11.51
CA SER A 155 -17.94 11.60 -11.45
C SER A 155 -16.81 12.55 -11.04
N ASP A 156 -15.68 12.03 -10.54
CA ASP A 156 -14.61 12.82 -9.91
C ASP A 156 -13.79 13.62 -10.92
N LYS A 157 -14.27 14.82 -11.21
CA LYS A 157 -13.54 15.84 -12.02
C LYS A 157 -12.45 16.58 -11.24
N LYS A 158 -12.41 16.45 -9.89
CA LYS A 158 -11.53 17.24 -9.01
C LYS A 158 -10.37 16.46 -8.38
N GLY A 159 -10.27 15.14 -8.61
CA GLY A 159 -9.20 14.31 -8.06
C GLY A 159 -9.29 14.05 -6.55
N LEU A 160 -10.43 14.30 -5.89
CA LEU A 160 -10.65 14.06 -4.46
C LEU A 160 -10.49 12.58 -4.06
N MET A 161 -10.73 11.67 -5.02
CA MET A 161 -10.60 10.22 -4.86
C MET A 161 -9.19 9.69 -5.18
N GLN A 162 -8.23 10.57 -5.47
CA GLN A 162 -6.91 10.16 -5.97
C GLN A 162 -6.13 9.29 -4.97
N ASN A 163 -6.29 9.53 -3.67
CA ASN A 163 -5.66 8.73 -2.63
C ASN A 163 -6.36 7.37 -2.47
N LEU A 164 -7.68 7.33 -2.57
CA LEU A 164 -8.44 6.08 -2.53
C LEU A 164 -8.07 5.15 -3.71
N LYS A 165 -7.94 5.70 -4.92
CA LYS A 165 -7.46 4.97 -6.12
C LYS A 165 -6.06 4.38 -5.97
N ARG A 166 -5.20 5.03 -5.19
CA ARG A 166 -3.83 4.55 -4.92
C ARG A 166 -3.81 3.42 -3.90
N THR A 167 -4.69 3.46 -2.92
CA THR A 167 -4.73 2.48 -1.83
C THR A 167 -5.59 1.27 -2.15
N HIS A 168 -6.74 1.44 -2.85
CA HIS A 168 -7.73 0.39 -3.11
C HIS A 168 -8.11 0.33 -4.59
N PRO A 169 -7.35 -0.36 -5.44
CA PRO A 169 -7.65 -0.45 -6.86
C PRO A 169 -8.83 -1.37 -7.18
N ILE A 170 -9.53 -1.05 -8.27
CA ILE A 170 -10.50 -1.92 -8.97
C ILE A 170 -11.80 -2.19 -8.18
N LEU A 171 -12.58 -1.14 -7.95
CA LEU A 171 -13.88 -1.20 -7.27
C LEU A 171 -14.87 -2.16 -7.97
N ALA A 172 -14.96 -2.14 -9.30
CA ALA A 172 -15.90 -2.98 -10.06
C ALA A 172 -15.74 -4.48 -9.77
N TYR A 173 -14.51 -5.01 -9.76
CA TYR A 173 -14.27 -6.43 -9.47
C TYR A 173 -14.51 -6.80 -7.99
N ARG A 174 -14.36 -5.85 -7.07
CA ARG A 174 -14.65 -6.07 -5.66
C ARG A 174 -16.15 -6.20 -5.44
N ILE A 175 -16.94 -5.33 -6.08
CA ILE A 175 -18.41 -5.36 -6.06
C ILE A 175 -18.91 -6.70 -6.60
N GLU A 176 -18.51 -7.09 -7.82
CA GLU A 176 -18.89 -8.37 -8.44
C GLU A 176 -18.63 -9.57 -7.53
N ARG A 177 -17.53 -9.54 -6.80
CA ARG A 177 -17.12 -10.62 -5.93
C ARG A 177 -17.87 -10.67 -4.59
N LEU A 178 -18.41 -9.56 -4.13
CA LEU A 178 -19.28 -9.52 -2.95
C LEU A 178 -20.70 -9.97 -3.28
N GLU A 179 -21.14 -9.83 -4.53
CA GLU A 179 -22.44 -10.28 -5.01
C GLU A 179 -22.54 -11.82 -5.14
N ASN A 180 -21.44 -12.49 -5.43
CA ASN A 180 -21.34 -13.95 -5.51
C ASN A 180 -20.98 -14.58 -4.14
#